data_5df33172caa68a7288b3531baa09f2cb
#
_entry.id   5df33172caa68a7288b3531baa09f2cb
#
_cell.length_a   1.000
_cell.length_b   1.000
_cell.length_c   1.000
_cell.angle_alpha   90.00
_cell.angle_beta   90.00
_cell.angle_gamma   90.00
#
_symmetry.space_group_name_H-M   'P 1'
#
loop_
_entity.id
_entity.type
_entity.pdbx_description
1 polymer ?
#
loop_
_entity_poly.entity_id
_entity_poly.type
_entity_poly.pdbx_seq_one_letter_code
_entity_poly.pdbx_strand_id
1 'polypeptide(L)'
;ISGGSIFRDDAMPVDVTVNPEAIIRDDIKHLIENPGALHVMDFAHGQVQMVCIKAYYGGPLVDHELRNLRKHMPMIDTRVAAIFRNNRAIIPEGDTIIEADDEVFFIAAKKDIHAVMSELRRAEPPNKRIVIAGGGQIGQGLAASVERRYGVRIIEQSRQKGYELSEKLDRAI
;
A
#
# COMPACT_ATOMS: atom_id res chain seq x y z
N ILE A 1 -5.60 28.23 18.78
CA ILE A 1 -4.37 28.16 19.60
C ILE A 1 -3.40 27.34 18.79
N SER A 2 -2.39 28.00 18.18
CA SER A 2 -1.40 27.37 17.32
C SER A 2 -0.50 26.46 18.15
N GLY A 3 -0.61 25.13 17.92
CA GLY A 3 0.22 24.10 18.56
C GLY A 3 1.68 24.05 18.17
N GLY A 4 2.24 25.14 17.61
CA GLY A 4 3.60 25.19 17.07
C GLY A 4 4.69 25.65 18.04
N SER A 5 4.37 25.97 19.31
CA SER A 5 5.36 26.56 20.21
C SER A 5 5.89 25.62 21.30
N ILE A 6 5.30 24.44 21.47
CA ILE A 6 5.68 23.52 22.55
C ILE A 6 6.83 22.57 22.12
N PHE A 7 6.94 22.29 20.82
CA PHE A 7 7.92 21.37 20.24
C PHE A 7 9.06 22.15 19.58
N ARG A 8 9.84 22.90 20.37
CA ARG A 8 11.08 23.55 19.95
C ARG A 8 12.25 22.83 20.59
N ASP A 9 13.40 22.82 19.93
CA ASP A 9 14.63 22.20 20.43
C ASP A 9 15.05 22.69 21.82
N ASP A 10 14.60 23.88 22.19
CA ASP A 10 14.85 24.53 23.47
C ASP A 10 13.82 24.25 24.58
N ALA A 11 12.65 23.72 24.21
CA ALA A 11 11.56 23.44 25.15
C ALA A 11 11.37 21.95 25.43
N MET A 12 11.15 21.15 24.39
CA MET A 12 11.03 19.69 24.48
C MET A 12 11.53 19.09 23.15
N PRO A 13 12.74 18.51 23.12
CA PRO A 13 13.25 17.85 21.93
C PRO A 13 12.38 16.64 21.60
N VAL A 14 11.77 16.64 20.42
CA VAL A 14 10.95 15.54 19.90
C VAL A 14 11.52 15.12 18.57
N ASP A 15 12.14 13.94 18.52
CA ASP A 15 12.74 13.40 17.32
C ASP A 15 11.70 12.87 16.34
N VAL A 16 10.61 12.29 16.85
CA VAL A 16 9.56 11.68 16.04
C VAL A 16 8.17 11.93 16.65
N THR A 17 7.25 12.41 15.84
CA THR A 17 5.83 12.50 16.21
C THR A 17 5.05 11.45 15.43
N VAL A 18 4.34 10.58 16.13
CA VAL A 18 3.46 9.56 15.53
C VAL A 18 2.04 10.10 15.46
N ASN A 19 1.50 10.18 14.26
CA ASN A 19 0.09 10.50 14.00
C ASN A 19 -0.60 9.25 13.42
N PRO A 20 -1.39 8.53 14.22
CA PRO A 20 -2.04 7.28 13.79
C PRO A 20 -2.94 7.46 12.56
N GLU A 21 -3.69 8.55 12.50
CA GLU A 21 -4.59 8.84 11.37
C GLU A 21 -3.83 9.05 10.06
N ALA A 22 -2.66 9.68 10.13
CA ALA A 22 -1.80 9.87 8.97
C ALA A 22 -1.22 8.54 8.48
N ILE A 23 -0.77 7.68 9.40
CA ILE A 23 -0.23 6.35 9.08
C ILE A 23 -1.31 5.51 8.38
N ILE A 24 -2.51 5.40 8.98
CA ILE A 24 -3.62 4.63 8.40
C ILE A 24 -4.00 5.16 7.01
N ARG A 25 -4.07 6.47 6.85
CA ARG A 25 -4.37 7.11 5.56
C ARG A 25 -3.33 6.74 4.49
N ASP A 26 -2.05 6.79 4.84
CA ASP A 26 -0.95 6.50 3.93
C ASP A 26 -0.91 5.01 3.57
N ASP A 27 -1.17 4.11 4.52
CA ASP A 27 -1.33 2.67 4.28
C ASP A 27 -2.47 2.39 3.29
N ILE A 28 -3.66 2.98 3.52
CA ILE A 28 -4.80 2.81 2.61
C ILE A 28 -4.46 3.35 1.21
N LYS A 29 -3.79 4.49 1.13
CA LYS A 29 -3.35 5.06 -0.14
C LYS A 29 -2.40 4.12 -0.89
N HIS A 30 -1.44 3.52 -0.21
CA HIS A 30 -0.53 2.52 -0.81
C HIS A 30 -1.29 1.32 -1.37
N LEU A 31 -2.30 0.81 -0.67
CA LEU A 31 -3.15 -0.28 -1.17
C LEU A 31 -3.98 0.14 -2.39
N ILE A 32 -4.49 1.37 -2.43
CA ILE A 32 -5.20 1.92 -3.59
C ILE A 32 -4.28 2.02 -4.80
N GLU A 33 -3.04 2.46 -4.60
CA GLU A 33 -2.03 2.61 -5.66
C GLU A 33 -1.49 1.25 -6.15
N ASN A 34 -1.57 0.20 -5.33
CA ASN A 34 -1.10 -1.15 -5.63
C ASN A 34 -2.26 -2.17 -5.53
N PRO A 35 -3.21 -2.18 -6.48
CA PRO A 35 -4.36 -3.07 -6.44
C PRO A 35 -3.94 -4.53 -6.32
N GLY A 36 -4.50 -5.20 -5.31
CA GLY A 36 -4.20 -6.59 -5.03
C GLY A 36 -3.02 -6.86 -4.10
N ALA A 37 -2.31 -5.84 -3.66
CA ALA A 37 -1.42 -5.97 -2.52
C ALA A 37 -2.22 -6.15 -1.23
N LEU A 38 -1.73 -6.98 -0.32
CA LEU A 38 -2.26 -7.11 1.05
C LEU A 38 -1.62 -6.09 1.98
N HIS A 39 -0.31 -5.84 1.79
CA HIS A 39 0.46 -4.85 2.52
C HIS A 39 1.47 -4.19 1.60
N VAL A 40 1.75 -2.92 1.83
CA VAL A 40 2.78 -2.15 1.13
C VAL A 40 3.53 -1.32 2.15
N MET A 41 4.85 -1.40 2.16
CA MET A 41 5.73 -0.65 3.05
C MET A 41 6.82 0.03 2.25
N ASP A 42 7.00 1.32 2.47
CA ASP A 42 8.06 2.12 1.84
C ASP A 42 9.36 2.08 2.66
N PHE A 43 10.50 1.95 1.96
CA PHE A 43 11.84 2.05 2.51
C PHE A 43 12.66 3.04 1.69
N ALA A 44 13.80 3.48 2.25
CA ALA A 44 14.74 4.37 1.58
C ALA A 44 14.06 5.61 0.97
N HIS A 45 13.26 6.32 1.76
CA HIS A 45 12.49 7.51 1.33
C HIS A 45 11.58 7.23 0.12
N GLY A 46 10.96 6.05 0.09
CA GLY A 46 10.02 5.64 -0.96
C GLY A 46 10.68 5.17 -2.26
N GLN A 47 11.98 4.94 -2.29
CA GLN A 47 12.67 4.39 -3.46
C GLN A 47 12.52 2.88 -3.58
N VAL A 48 12.41 2.20 -2.45
CA VAL A 48 12.23 0.75 -2.34
C VAL A 48 10.91 0.47 -1.65
N GLN A 49 10.20 -0.54 -2.13
CA GLN A 49 8.98 -1.02 -1.50
C GLN A 49 9.08 -2.49 -1.16
N MET A 50 8.51 -2.85 -0.03
CA MET A 50 8.13 -4.23 0.28
C MET A 50 6.63 -4.36 0.06
N VAL A 51 6.23 -5.35 -0.72
CA VAL A 51 4.82 -5.62 -1.01
C VAL A 51 4.49 -7.05 -0.64
N CYS A 52 3.39 -7.25 0.07
CA CYS A 52 2.82 -8.56 0.33
C CYS A 52 1.70 -8.83 -0.67
N ILE A 53 1.78 -9.96 -1.32
CA ILE A 53 0.82 -10.39 -2.35
C ILE A 53 0.40 -11.81 -2.07
N LYS A 54 -0.89 -12.09 -2.21
CA LYS A 54 -1.39 -13.45 -2.21
C LYS A 54 -1.14 -14.10 -3.56
N ALA A 55 -0.50 -15.27 -3.56
CA ALA A 55 -0.28 -16.06 -4.75
C ALA A 55 -1.61 -16.70 -5.23
N TYR A 56 -1.94 -16.51 -6.49
CA TYR A 56 -3.15 -17.08 -7.08
C TYR A 56 -2.82 -18.18 -8.08
N TYR A 57 -3.63 -19.21 -8.10
CA TYR A 57 -3.51 -20.28 -9.08
C TYR A 57 -3.40 -19.72 -10.52
N GLY A 58 -2.38 -20.16 -11.23
CA GLY A 58 -2.07 -19.67 -12.60
C GLY A 58 -1.20 -18.42 -12.66
N GLY A 59 -0.69 -17.92 -11.53
CA GLY A 59 0.38 -16.93 -11.53
C GLY A 59 1.68 -17.54 -12.10
N PRO A 60 2.47 -16.78 -12.90
CA PRO A 60 3.65 -17.32 -13.58
C PRO A 60 4.69 -17.99 -12.67
N LEU A 61 4.83 -17.52 -11.41
CA LEU A 61 5.75 -18.08 -10.42
C LEU A 61 5.09 -19.10 -9.48
N VAL A 62 3.78 -19.26 -9.53
CA VAL A 62 3.09 -20.26 -8.70
C VAL A 62 3.44 -21.66 -9.21
N ASP A 63 3.70 -22.60 -8.29
CA ASP A 63 4.20 -23.96 -8.55
C ASP A 63 5.63 -24.00 -9.11
N HIS A 64 6.39 -22.88 -9.00
CA HIS A 64 7.77 -22.80 -9.43
C HIS A 64 8.71 -22.44 -8.28
N GLU A 65 9.96 -22.89 -8.40
CA GLU A 65 11.02 -22.56 -7.44
C GLU A 65 11.43 -21.08 -7.54
N LEU A 66 11.76 -20.47 -6.40
CA LEU A 66 12.19 -19.06 -6.33
C LEU A 66 13.44 -18.77 -7.18
N ARG A 67 14.33 -19.75 -7.40
CA ARG A 67 15.49 -19.56 -8.29
C ARG A 67 15.10 -19.18 -9.72
N ASN A 68 13.88 -19.48 -10.15
CA ASN A 68 13.37 -19.11 -11.46
C ASN A 68 12.96 -17.63 -11.56
N LEU A 69 12.82 -16.93 -10.43
CA LEU A 69 12.47 -15.51 -10.39
C LEU A 69 13.37 -14.66 -11.31
N ARG A 70 14.67 -14.89 -11.27
CA ARG A 70 15.63 -14.20 -12.15
C ARG A 70 15.47 -14.51 -13.64
N LYS A 71 14.93 -15.68 -13.98
CA LYS A 71 14.66 -16.03 -15.38
C LYS A 71 13.42 -15.33 -15.90
N HIS A 72 12.41 -15.16 -15.03
CA HIS A 72 11.17 -14.45 -15.36
C HIS A 72 11.40 -12.94 -15.44
N MET A 73 12.21 -12.38 -14.54
CA MET A 73 12.46 -10.94 -14.44
C MET A 73 13.95 -10.61 -14.43
N PRO A 74 14.69 -10.85 -15.55
CA PRO A 74 16.14 -10.69 -15.58
C PRO A 74 16.63 -9.26 -15.36
N MET A 75 15.79 -8.26 -15.65
CA MET A 75 16.11 -6.83 -15.55
C MET A 75 15.62 -6.18 -14.24
N ILE A 76 14.92 -6.92 -13.38
CA ILE A 76 14.36 -6.42 -12.13
C ILE A 76 15.15 -7.01 -10.97
N ASP A 77 15.74 -6.13 -10.15
CA ASP A 77 16.35 -6.56 -8.91
C ASP A 77 15.26 -6.65 -7.82
N THR A 78 14.86 -7.87 -7.54
CA THR A 78 13.85 -8.19 -6.54
C THR A 78 14.27 -9.40 -5.71
N ARG A 79 13.76 -9.43 -4.47
CA ARG A 79 13.95 -10.55 -3.55
C ARG A 79 12.68 -10.88 -2.83
N VAL A 80 12.45 -12.15 -2.58
CA VAL A 80 11.44 -12.62 -1.65
C VAL A 80 12.02 -12.53 -0.24
N ALA A 81 11.39 -11.74 0.62
CA ALA A 81 11.82 -11.53 2.00
C ALA A 81 11.23 -12.57 2.95
N ALA A 82 9.97 -12.96 2.73
CA ALA A 82 9.27 -13.96 3.53
C ALA A 82 8.11 -14.56 2.72
N ILE A 83 7.70 -15.76 3.12
CA ILE A 83 6.47 -16.40 2.65
C ILE A 83 5.69 -16.84 3.88
N PHE A 84 4.37 -16.58 3.89
CA PHE A 84 3.48 -17.13 4.88
C PHE A 84 2.53 -18.13 4.21
N ARG A 85 2.54 -19.35 4.71
CA ARG A 85 1.67 -20.46 4.27
C ARG A 85 0.91 -20.98 5.48
N ASN A 86 -0.40 -20.93 5.43
CA ASN A 86 -1.27 -21.38 6.54
C ASN A 86 -0.86 -20.77 7.90
N ASN A 87 -0.62 -19.46 7.94
CA ASN A 87 -0.15 -18.70 9.11
C ASN A 87 1.22 -19.12 9.66
N ARG A 88 2.04 -19.82 8.87
CA ARG A 88 3.41 -20.20 9.24
C ARG A 88 4.39 -19.48 8.34
N ALA A 89 5.37 -18.82 8.96
CA ALA A 89 6.48 -18.20 8.24
C ALA A 89 7.41 -19.25 7.66
N ILE A 90 7.75 -19.10 6.39
CA ILE A 90 8.75 -19.90 5.65
C ILE A 90 9.89 -18.96 5.29
N ILE A 91 11.10 -19.35 5.63
CA ILE A 91 12.31 -18.65 5.17
C ILE A 91 12.54 -19.06 3.71
N PRO A 92 12.50 -18.09 2.76
CA PRO A 92 12.60 -18.42 1.36
C PRO A 92 14.05 -18.81 0.97
N GLU A 93 14.20 -19.96 0.37
CA GLU A 93 15.44 -20.45 -0.25
C GLU A 93 15.25 -20.58 -1.77
N GLY A 94 16.34 -20.80 -2.51
CA GLY A 94 16.27 -20.87 -3.97
C GLY A 94 15.38 -21.99 -4.51
N ASP A 95 15.25 -23.10 -3.79
CA ASP A 95 14.41 -24.27 -4.10
C ASP A 95 13.02 -24.22 -3.47
N THR A 96 12.72 -23.17 -2.69
CA THR A 96 11.37 -22.97 -2.15
C THR A 96 10.39 -22.78 -3.30
N ILE A 97 9.32 -23.57 -3.32
CA ILE A 97 8.23 -23.48 -4.28
C ILE A 97 7.15 -22.58 -3.72
N ILE A 98 6.69 -21.62 -4.52
CA ILE A 98 5.53 -20.80 -4.20
C ILE A 98 4.27 -21.60 -4.52
N GLU A 99 3.40 -21.76 -3.53
CA GLU A 99 2.10 -22.42 -3.70
C GLU A 99 0.97 -21.40 -3.80
N ALA A 100 -0.16 -21.82 -4.39
CA ALA A 100 -1.37 -21.00 -4.36
C ALA A 100 -1.78 -20.73 -2.90
N ASP A 101 -2.33 -19.54 -2.65
CA ASP A 101 -2.69 -19.01 -1.34
C ASP A 101 -1.54 -18.60 -0.43
N ASP A 102 -0.28 -18.76 -0.85
CA ASP A 102 0.85 -18.18 -0.12
C ASP A 102 0.76 -16.65 -0.10
N GLU A 103 1.07 -16.06 1.04
CA GLU A 103 1.33 -14.63 1.17
C GLU A 103 2.83 -14.40 1.00
N VAL A 104 3.20 -13.80 -0.11
CA VAL A 104 4.61 -13.63 -0.50
C VAL A 104 5.03 -12.17 -0.37
N PHE A 105 6.06 -11.93 0.40
CA PHE A 105 6.64 -10.62 0.63
C PHE A 105 7.83 -10.39 -0.30
N PHE A 106 7.69 -9.46 -1.23
CA PHE A 106 8.74 -9.04 -2.15
C PHE A 106 9.31 -7.69 -1.75
N ILE A 107 10.61 -7.52 -2.01
CA ILE A 107 11.29 -6.23 -1.95
C ILE A 107 11.82 -5.91 -3.35
N ALA A 108 11.50 -4.73 -3.86
CA ALA A 108 11.98 -4.23 -5.14
C ALA A 108 12.00 -2.70 -5.17
N ALA A 109 12.62 -2.13 -6.20
CA ALA A 109 12.47 -0.70 -6.49
C ALA A 109 11.00 -0.36 -6.76
N LYS A 110 10.52 0.78 -6.25
CA LYS A 110 9.10 1.20 -6.37
C LYS A 110 8.59 1.14 -7.80
N LYS A 111 9.42 1.54 -8.77
CA LYS A 111 9.07 1.52 -10.21
C LYS A 111 8.78 0.12 -10.75
N ASP A 112 9.34 -0.92 -10.13
CA ASP A 112 9.30 -2.30 -10.62
C ASP A 112 8.22 -3.15 -9.89
N ILE A 113 7.62 -2.63 -8.83
CA ILE A 113 6.66 -3.37 -7.97
C ILE A 113 5.50 -3.97 -8.77
N HIS A 114 4.89 -3.22 -9.70
CA HIS A 114 3.78 -3.76 -10.49
C HIS A 114 4.18 -4.94 -11.38
N ALA A 115 5.40 -4.92 -11.93
CA ALA A 115 5.92 -6.05 -12.70
C ALA A 115 6.14 -7.27 -11.80
N VAL A 116 6.69 -7.07 -10.58
CA VAL A 116 6.85 -8.14 -9.60
C VAL A 116 5.49 -8.73 -9.18
N MET A 117 4.50 -7.88 -8.95
CA MET A 117 3.16 -8.33 -8.57
C MET A 117 2.52 -9.22 -9.65
N SER A 118 2.77 -8.95 -10.93
CA SER A 118 2.20 -9.71 -12.04
C SER A 118 2.72 -11.15 -12.15
N GLU A 119 3.84 -11.47 -11.50
CA GLU A 119 4.39 -12.83 -11.48
C GLU A 119 3.60 -13.79 -10.57
N LEU A 120 2.88 -13.28 -9.57
CA LEU A 120 2.09 -14.10 -8.65
C LEU A 120 0.59 -14.09 -8.94
N ARG A 121 0.16 -13.13 -9.73
CA ARG A 121 -1.26 -12.98 -10.01
C ARG A 121 -1.47 -12.26 -11.33
N ARG A 122 -2.64 -12.46 -11.90
CA ARG A 122 -3.06 -11.67 -13.06
C ARG A 122 -3.17 -10.21 -12.67
N ALA A 123 -2.56 -9.32 -13.48
CA ALA A 123 -2.63 -7.88 -13.25
C ALA A 123 -4.09 -7.40 -13.18
N GLU A 124 -4.42 -6.70 -12.10
CA GLU A 124 -5.73 -6.03 -11.99
C GLU A 124 -5.67 -4.65 -12.67
N PRO A 125 -6.77 -4.25 -13.32
CA PRO A 125 -6.85 -2.92 -13.87
C PRO A 125 -6.76 -1.88 -12.73
N PRO A 126 -6.12 -0.73 -12.96
CA PRO A 126 -6.01 0.31 -11.95
C PRO A 126 -7.39 0.82 -11.55
N ASN A 127 -7.55 1.08 -10.26
CA ASN A 127 -8.77 1.69 -9.72
C ASN A 127 -8.98 3.08 -10.37
N LYS A 128 -10.21 3.39 -10.70
CA LYS A 128 -10.58 4.71 -11.26
C LYS A 128 -11.48 5.50 -10.33
N ARG A 129 -12.25 4.81 -9.51
CA ARG A 129 -13.24 5.40 -8.61
C ARG A 129 -13.11 4.80 -7.21
N ILE A 130 -13.24 5.65 -6.21
CA ILE A 130 -13.13 5.30 -4.80
C ILE A 130 -14.37 5.82 -4.10
N VAL A 131 -14.98 4.99 -3.27
CA VAL A 131 -16.07 5.38 -2.38
C VAL A 131 -15.57 5.25 -0.94
N ILE A 132 -15.65 6.33 -0.19
CA ILE A 132 -15.22 6.40 1.21
C ILE A 132 -16.48 6.51 2.08
N ALA A 133 -16.69 5.56 2.98
CA ALA A 133 -17.75 5.61 3.96
C ALA A 133 -17.24 6.27 5.25
N GLY A 134 -17.73 7.47 5.54
CA GLY A 134 -17.35 8.30 6.67
C GLY A 134 -16.40 9.45 6.29
N GLY A 135 -16.85 10.67 6.55
CA GLY A 135 -16.11 11.92 6.33
C GLY A 135 -15.32 12.39 7.56
N GLY A 136 -14.88 11.48 8.44
CA GLY A 136 -14.01 11.79 9.58
C GLY A 136 -12.60 12.19 9.15
N GLN A 137 -11.70 12.34 10.11
CA GLN A 137 -10.32 12.78 9.84
C GLN A 137 -9.58 11.89 8.83
N ILE A 138 -9.71 10.57 8.97
CA ILE A 138 -9.09 9.61 8.04
C ILE A 138 -9.74 9.71 6.66
N GLY A 139 -11.08 9.64 6.58
CA GLY A 139 -11.80 9.68 5.30
C GLY A 139 -11.59 10.98 4.53
N GLN A 140 -11.67 12.13 5.20
CA GLN A 140 -11.38 13.44 4.61
C GLN A 140 -9.92 13.53 4.15
N GLY A 141 -8.97 13.12 5.00
CA GLY A 141 -7.56 13.18 4.66
C GLY A 141 -7.19 12.23 3.51
N LEU A 142 -7.80 11.03 3.47
CA LEU A 142 -7.64 10.09 2.35
C LEU A 142 -8.19 10.70 1.05
N ALA A 143 -9.42 11.21 1.07
CA ALA A 143 -10.03 11.85 -0.09
C ALA A 143 -9.15 12.95 -0.68
N ALA A 144 -8.68 13.89 0.15
CA ALA A 144 -7.78 14.96 -0.26
C ALA A 144 -6.46 14.45 -0.87
N SER A 145 -5.95 13.30 -0.38
CA SER A 145 -4.69 12.74 -0.87
C SER A 145 -4.81 12.06 -2.24
N VAL A 146 -6.02 11.61 -2.62
CA VAL A 146 -6.24 10.79 -3.83
C VAL A 146 -7.16 11.42 -4.87
N GLU A 147 -7.94 12.47 -4.55
CA GLU A 147 -8.95 13.09 -5.45
C GLU A 147 -8.37 13.65 -6.76
N ARG A 148 -7.07 13.96 -6.80
CA ARG A 148 -6.43 14.43 -8.05
C ARG A 148 -6.20 13.33 -9.07
N ARG A 149 -6.14 12.06 -8.63
CA ARG A 149 -5.85 10.89 -9.46
C ARG A 149 -7.06 10.00 -9.68
N TYR A 150 -8.00 10.02 -8.74
CA TYR A 150 -9.17 9.12 -8.72
C TYR A 150 -10.45 9.92 -8.62
N GLY A 151 -11.54 9.39 -9.17
CA GLY A 151 -12.88 9.91 -8.90
C GLY A 151 -13.30 9.47 -7.48
N VAL A 152 -13.35 10.38 -6.54
CA VAL A 152 -13.64 10.08 -5.12
C VAL A 152 -15.08 10.48 -4.80
N ARG A 153 -15.77 9.64 -4.03
CA ARG A 153 -17.05 9.96 -3.39
C ARG A 153 -16.98 9.65 -1.91
N ILE A 154 -17.51 10.57 -1.09
CA ILE A 154 -17.65 10.37 0.35
C ILE A 154 -19.13 10.19 0.69
N ILE A 155 -19.43 9.14 1.45
CA ILE A 155 -20.77 8.94 2.05
C ILE A 155 -20.67 9.39 3.50
N GLU A 156 -21.37 10.46 3.85
CA GLU A 156 -21.41 11.03 5.20
C GLU A 156 -22.86 11.13 5.67
N GLN A 157 -23.12 10.68 6.89
CA GLN A 157 -24.46 10.69 7.46
C GLN A 157 -24.89 12.09 7.90
N SER A 158 -23.97 12.90 8.41
CA SER A 158 -24.22 14.26 8.86
C SER A 158 -24.25 15.22 7.68
N ARG A 159 -25.40 15.83 7.44
CA ARG A 159 -25.55 16.88 6.39
C ARG A 159 -24.59 18.04 6.60
N GLN A 160 -24.41 18.49 7.84
CA GLN A 160 -23.52 19.60 8.16
C GLN A 160 -22.08 19.26 7.77
N LYS A 161 -21.57 18.06 8.17
CA LYS A 161 -20.24 17.60 7.76
C LYS A 161 -20.13 17.42 6.24
N GLY A 162 -21.18 16.95 5.58
CA GLY A 162 -21.22 16.85 4.12
C GLY A 162 -20.96 18.20 3.44
N TYR A 163 -21.59 19.26 3.91
CA TYR A 163 -21.34 20.63 3.42
C TYR A 163 -19.90 21.09 3.69
N GLU A 164 -19.39 20.89 4.92
CA GLU A 164 -18.01 21.25 5.26
C GLU A 164 -16.97 20.50 4.40
N LEU A 165 -17.25 19.24 4.05
CA LEU A 165 -16.40 18.44 3.16
C LEU A 165 -16.43 18.95 1.73
N SER A 166 -17.60 19.35 1.23
CA SER A 166 -17.75 19.88 -0.13
C SER A 166 -17.06 21.24 -0.33
N GLU A 167 -16.82 22.00 0.76
CA GLU A 167 -16.04 23.23 0.72
C GLU A 167 -14.53 22.98 0.76
N LYS A 168 -14.09 21.86 1.34
CA LYS A 168 -12.68 21.54 1.56
C LYS A 168 -12.06 20.68 0.46
N LEU A 169 -12.87 19.94 -0.28
CA LEU A 169 -12.43 18.99 -1.29
C LEU A 169 -12.85 19.51 -2.66
N ASP A 170 -11.89 19.54 -3.60
CA ASP A 170 -12.11 20.13 -4.93
C ASP A 170 -12.93 19.21 -5.85
N ARG A 171 -12.86 17.89 -5.65
CA ARG A 171 -13.40 16.87 -6.57
C ARG A 171 -14.15 15.72 -5.92
N ALA A 172 -14.14 15.62 -4.60
CA ALA A 172 -14.85 14.57 -3.87
C ALA A 172 -16.30 15.01 -3.58
N ILE A 173 -17.26 14.48 -4.33
CA ILE A 173 -18.69 14.74 -4.18
C ILE A 173 -19.40 13.45 -3.78
#